data_91a05f0a056eeb87516ca592438d4fdd
#
_entry.id   91a05f0a056eeb87516ca592438d4fdd
#
_cell.length_a   1.000
_cell.length_b   1.000
_cell.length_c   1.000
_cell.angle_alpha   90.00
_cell.angle_beta   90.00
_cell.angle_gamma   90.00
#
_symmetry.space_group_name_H-M   'P 1'
#
loop_
_entity.id
_entity.type
_entity.pdbx_description
1 polymer ?
#
loop_
_entity_poly.entity_id
_entity_poly.type
_entity_poly.pdbx_seq_one_letter_code
_entity_poly.pdbx_strand_id
1 'polypeptide(L)'
;MYNFTEEQLASMKKVEATREERLNNLFPRMSAEEKDAVLKENHPDYIESAYENLKVGPNAGDKVLHELAALLQGKSRVLGKTIDLDNPDYEADVLVIGGGGAGSSAAITANANGAKVIMVTKLRIGDANTMMAEGGIQAADKPNDSPAIHYLDAFGGGHFAAKPVLLEKLVTEAPDAIKWLSDLGVMFDKDKDGNMITTHGGGTSRKRMHACKDYSGAEIMRTLRDEVLNRGIQVVDFTAAIEIIKDENGNAAGAVLLNMETGEIMVAKAKTVIICTGGAGRLHYQGFPTSNHYGATADGLVLAYRAGAKLLYADTLQYHPTGVAEPTQVFGALVTEKVRSLGAQLVNKDGKAFVYSLETRDVTAASIIRECNKRGEGVKTTDGVGVWLDTPMIEMIGGEGTIEKRIPAMMRMFANYGIDIRKTPILVYPTLHYQNGGIDIDGNCMSTTVNNLFVAGEAVGGIHGRNRLMGNSLLDIIVFGRDAGKAAAEQAKKVTVGKLTLSHVDEFEKKLEDAGIKPEKLSPQLLPDYTRKDM
;
A
#
# COMPACT_ATOMS: atom_id res chain seq x y z
N MET A 1 22.31 -21.16 -14.40
CA MET A 1 21.82 -21.78 -13.14
C MET A 1 22.33 -20.89 -12.01
N TYR A 2 21.48 -20.54 -11.03
CA TYR A 2 21.87 -19.74 -9.87
C TYR A 2 22.88 -20.50 -9.01
N ASN A 3 23.89 -19.82 -8.50
CA ASN A 3 24.94 -20.44 -7.67
C ASN A 3 24.56 -20.41 -6.18
N PHE A 4 23.75 -21.38 -5.78
CA PHE A 4 23.48 -21.57 -4.36
C PHE A 4 24.73 -22.07 -3.61
N THR A 5 24.87 -21.66 -2.35
CA THR A 5 25.95 -22.15 -1.49
C THR A 5 25.76 -23.64 -1.15
N GLU A 6 26.84 -24.31 -0.70
CA GLU A 6 26.75 -25.73 -0.26
C GLU A 6 25.74 -25.91 0.89
N GLU A 7 25.68 -24.93 1.81
CA GLU A 7 24.72 -24.93 2.93
C GLU A 7 23.28 -24.82 2.42
N GLN A 8 23.02 -23.94 1.44
CA GLN A 8 21.70 -23.78 0.81
C GLN A 8 21.29 -25.05 0.06
N LEU A 9 22.21 -25.66 -0.70
CA LEU A 9 21.94 -26.91 -1.42
C LEU A 9 21.65 -28.09 -0.46
N ALA A 10 22.39 -28.17 0.65
CA ALA A 10 22.13 -29.19 1.67
C ALA A 10 20.78 -28.98 2.35
N SER A 11 20.39 -27.74 2.62
CA SER A 11 19.08 -27.38 3.16
C SER A 11 17.95 -27.72 2.18
N MET A 12 18.08 -27.42 0.88
CA MET A 12 17.09 -27.76 -0.13
C MET A 12 16.78 -29.26 -0.20
N LYS A 13 17.79 -30.12 -0.03
CA LYS A 13 17.59 -31.59 0.03
C LYS A 13 16.70 -31.98 1.20
N LYS A 14 16.84 -31.32 2.36
CA LYS A 14 15.99 -31.57 3.52
C LYS A 14 14.55 -31.09 3.26
N VAL A 15 14.39 -29.90 2.60
CA VAL A 15 13.06 -29.41 2.18
C VAL A 15 12.37 -30.40 1.25
N GLU A 16 13.09 -30.94 0.29
CA GLU A 16 12.56 -31.95 -0.64
C GLU A 16 12.15 -33.23 0.09
N ALA A 17 12.98 -33.74 1.00
CA ALA A 17 12.72 -34.95 1.75
C ALA A 17 11.46 -34.90 2.65
N THR A 18 11.02 -33.70 3.04
CA THR A 18 9.84 -33.51 3.91
C THR A 18 8.55 -33.20 3.16
N ARG A 19 8.57 -33.03 1.82
CA ARG A 19 7.41 -32.58 1.03
C ARG A 19 6.19 -33.48 1.16
N GLU A 20 6.38 -34.79 1.02
CA GLU A 20 5.27 -35.77 1.11
C GLU A 20 4.61 -35.77 2.49
N GLU A 21 5.40 -35.69 3.55
CA GLU A 21 4.88 -35.57 4.90
C GLU A 21 4.07 -34.29 5.08
N ARG A 22 4.61 -33.17 4.64
CA ARG A 22 3.97 -31.83 4.75
C ARG A 22 2.72 -31.71 3.87
N LEU A 23 2.63 -32.44 2.78
CA LEU A 23 1.44 -32.48 1.92
C LEU A 23 0.25 -33.10 2.67
N ASN A 24 0.51 -34.11 3.50
CA ASN A 24 -0.50 -34.84 4.25
C ASN A 24 -0.76 -34.26 5.65
N ASN A 25 0.16 -33.45 6.18
CA ASN A 25 0.12 -32.90 7.53
C ASN A 25 0.31 -31.38 7.49
N LEU A 26 -0.79 -30.63 7.30
CA LEU A 26 -0.73 -29.17 7.33
C LEU A 26 -0.39 -28.66 8.73
N PHE A 27 0.47 -27.66 8.81
CA PHE A 27 0.77 -27.00 10.07
C PHE A 27 -0.51 -26.37 10.66
N PRO A 28 -0.80 -26.58 11.96
CA PRO A 28 -2.04 -26.12 12.57
C PRO A 28 -2.09 -24.58 12.63
N ARG A 29 -3.30 -24.03 12.67
CA ARG A 29 -3.51 -22.60 12.94
C ARG A 29 -3.22 -22.31 14.40
N MET A 30 -2.60 -21.16 14.65
CA MET A 30 -2.37 -20.67 16.01
C MET A 30 -3.67 -20.26 16.69
N SER A 31 -3.76 -20.44 18.00
CA SER A 31 -4.81 -19.83 18.83
C SER A 31 -4.66 -18.30 18.84
N ALA A 32 -5.66 -17.59 19.36
CA ALA A 32 -5.60 -16.12 19.49
C ALA A 32 -4.45 -15.69 20.42
N GLU A 33 -4.24 -16.42 21.52
CA GLU A 33 -3.18 -16.17 22.49
C GLU A 33 -1.78 -16.40 21.89
N GLU A 34 -1.62 -17.45 21.09
CA GLU A 34 -0.35 -17.75 20.40
C GLU A 34 -0.03 -16.67 19.36
N LYS A 35 -1.04 -16.17 18.62
CA LYS A 35 -0.89 -15.06 17.68
C LYS A 35 -0.46 -13.78 18.37
N ASP A 36 -1.14 -13.43 19.46
CA ASP A 36 -0.84 -12.23 20.24
C ASP A 36 0.58 -12.28 20.82
N ALA A 37 1.00 -13.43 21.34
CA ALA A 37 2.35 -13.66 21.85
C ALA A 37 3.42 -13.49 20.74
N VAL A 38 3.23 -14.14 19.59
CA VAL A 38 4.22 -14.05 18.50
C VAL A 38 4.33 -12.66 17.92
N LEU A 39 3.22 -11.92 17.84
CA LEU A 39 3.19 -10.52 17.40
C LEU A 39 3.97 -9.62 18.37
N LYS A 40 3.60 -9.61 19.64
CA LYS A 40 4.24 -8.76 20.66
C LYS A 40 5.73 -9.00 20.80
N GLU A 41 6.17 -10.24 20.61
CA GLU A 41 7.57 -10.59 20.75
C GLU A 41 8.43 -10.39 19.50
N ASN A 42 7.83 -10.37 18.31
CA ASN A 42 8.62 -10.46 17.08
C ASN A 42 8.20 -9.50 15.95
N HIS A 43 6.98 -8.92 16.00
CA HIS A 43 6.56 -8.00 14.96
C HIS A 43 7.22 -6.63 15.14
N PRO A 44 7.73 -5.99 14.07
CA PRO A 44 8.43 -4.70 14.16
C PRO A 44 7.61 -3.56 14.80
N ASP A 45 6.29 -3.57 14.67
CA ASP A 45 5.41 -2.56 15.29
C ASP A 45 5.45 -2.57 16.84
N TYR A 46 6.04 -3.59 17.47
CA TYR A 46 6.19 -3.69 18.92
C TYR A 46 7.60 -3.32 19.42
N ILE A 47 8.47 -2.79 18.55
CA ILE A 47 9.80 -2.30 18.93
C ILE A 47 9.69 -0.86 19.39
N GLU A 48 9.56 -0.66 20.71
CA GLU A 48 9.36 0.66 21.34
C GLU A 48 10.40 1.70 20.91
N SER A 49 11.66 1.31 20.78
CA SER A 49 12.75 2.22 20.41
C SER A 49 12.68 2.74 18.96
N ALA A 50 11.79 2.22 18.12
CA ALA A 50 11.58 2.70 16.75
C ALA A 50 10.63 3.91 16.67
N TYR A 51 10.04 4.30 17.81
CA TYR A 51 8.98 5.30 17.86
C TYR A 51 9.35 6.53 18.67
N GLU A 52 8.71 7.64 18.35
CA GLU A 52 8.69 8.85 19.16
C GLU A 52 7.28 9.47 19.18
N ASN A 53 7.03 10.33 20.15
CA ASN A 53 5.78 11.06 20.23
C ASN A 53 5.88 12.37 19.46
N LEU A 54 4.89 12.63 18.59
CA LEU A 54 4.77 13.91 17.91
C LEU A 54 4.60 15.04 18.94
N LYS A 55 5.26 16.16 18.72
CA LYS A 55 5.19 17.34 19.62
C LYS A 55 4.28 18.41 19.07
N VAL A 56 4.07 18.48 17.76
CA VAL A 56 3.35 19.54 17.05
C VAL A 56 2.36 18.95 16.07
N GLY A 57 1.26 19.66 15.85
CA GLY A 57 0.23 19.32 14.88
C GLY A 57 -0.99 18.63 15.47
N PRO A 58 -1.94 18.17 14.63
CA PRO A 58 -3.22 17.62 15.09
C PRO A 58 -3.09 16.32 15.90
N ASN A 59 -1.99 15.62 15.77
CA ASN A 59 -1.69 14.38 16.51
C ASN A 59 -0.58 14.57 17.56
N ALA A 60 -0.39 15.78 18.09
CA ALA A 60 0.59 16.00 19.15
C ALA A 60 0.33 15.05 20.34
N GLY A 61 1.35 14.32 20.78
CA GLY A 61 1.27 13.27 21.78
C GLY A 61 1.14 11.85 21.23
N ASP A 62 0.73 11.66 19.98
CA ASP A 62 0.62 10.35 19.36
C ASP A 62 2.00 9.78 19.01
N LYS A 63 2.12 8.47 19.13
CA LYS A 63 3.32 7.69 18.84
C LYS A 63 3.40 7.37 17.34
N VAL A 64 4.52 7.68 16.70
CA VAL A 64 4.80 7.35 15.30
C VAL A 64 6.26 6.93 15.13
N LEU A 65 6.57 6.24 14.03
CA LEU A 65 7.95 5.88 13.70
C LEU A 65 8.82 7.12 13.47
N HIS A 66 10.09 7.06 13.88
CA HIS A 66 11.04 8.17 13.75
C HIS A 66 11.12 8.76 12.34
N GLU A 67 11.14 7.90 11.32
CA GLU A 67 11.26 8.32 9.94
C GLU A 67 10.04 9.14 9.47
N LEU A 68 8.85 8.78 9.94
CA LEU A 68 7.62 9.53 9.65
C LEU A 68 7.54 10.80 10.49
N ALA A 69 7.88 10.75 11.77
CA ALA A 69 7.91 11.91 12.66
C ALA A 69 8.82 13.02 12.10
N ALA A 70 10.00 12.65 11.61
CA ALA A 70 10.96 13.58 11.01
C ALA A 70 10.39 14.32 9.76
N LEU A 71 9.43 13.70 9.05
CA LEU A 71 8.77 14.33 7.91
C LEU A 71 7.53 15.13 8.32
N LEU A 72 6.71 14.60 9.23
CA LEU A 72 5.52 15.31 9.75
C LEU A 72 5.92 16.61 10.46
N GLN A 73 7.06 16.61 11.13
CA GLN A 73 7.66 17.77 11.82
C GLN A 73 8.82 18.39 11.01
N GLY A 74 8.87 18.13 9.70
CA GLY A 74 9.88 18.65 8.80
C GLY A 74 9.57 20.05 8.29
N LYS A 75 10.61 20.72 7.75
CA LYS A 75 10.52 22.08 7.19
C LYS A 75 9.75 22.09 5.88
N SER A 76 8.80 23.00 5.74
CA SER A 76 8.06 23.15 4.48
C SER A 76 8.95 23.59 3.31
N ARG A 77 8.68 23.01 2.13
CA ARG A 77 9.39 23.37 0.89
C ARG A 77 9.03 24.76 0.35
N VAL A 78 7.93 25.34 0.82
CA VAL A 78 7.50 26.70 0.40
C VAL A 78 7.97 27.80 1.34
N LEU A 79 8.50 27.45 2.51
CA LEU A 79 8.95 28.42 3.50
C LEU A 79 10.03 29.36 2.93
N GLY A 80 9.82 30.67 3.08
CA GLY A 80 10.71 31.71 2.58
C GLY A 80 10.69 31.90 1.06
N LYS A 81 9.74 31.29 0.34
CA LYS A 81 9.53 31.48 -1.10
C LYS A 81 8.38 32.45 -1.35
N THR A 82 8.51 33.28 -2.39
CA THR A 82 7.41 34.11 -2.89
C THR A 82 6.57 33.25 -3.84
N ILE A 83 5.29 33.10 -3.52
CA ILE A 83 4.33 32.31 -4.32
C ILE A 83 3.18 33.24 -4.69
N ASP A 84 2.91 33.36 -5.98
CA ASP A 84 1.82 34.17 -6.50
C ASP A 84 0.49 33.39 -6.42
N LEU A 85 -0.26 33.61 -5.34
CA LEU A 85 -1.57 33.00 -5.14
C LEU A 85 -2.70 33.68 -5.89
N ASP A 86 -2.48 34.90 -6.38
CA ASP A 86 -3.50 35.68 -7.08
C ASP A 86 -3.62 35.27 -8.56
N ASN A 87 -2.55 34.73 -9.14
CA ASN A 87 -2.50 34.29 -10.54
C ASN A 87 -2.19 32.77 -10.63
N PRO A 88 -3.14 31.86 -10.37
CA PRO A 88 -2.92 30.43 -10.42
C PRO A 88 -2.65 29.94 -11.85
N ASP A 89 -1.68 29.03 -12.01
CA ASP A 89 -1.33 28.40 -13.28
C ASP A 89 -2.41 27.40 -13.74
N TYR A 90 -3.11 26.81 -12.76
CA TYR A 90 -4.20 25.86 -13.00
C TYR A 90 -5.43 26.21 -12.18
N GLU A 91 -6.61 26.06 -12.80
CA GLU A 91 -7.90 26.15 -12.11
C GLU A 91 -8.77 24.92 -12.40
N ALA A 92 -9.33 24.28 -11.37
CA ALA A 92 -10.19 23.11 -11.46
C ALA A 92 -11.37 23.18 -10.49
N ASP A 93 -12.39 22.35 -10.74
CA ASP A 93 -13.39 22.04 -9.72
C ASP A 93 -12.81 21.07 -8.71
N VAL A 94 -12.09 20.03 -9.21
CA VAL A 94 -11.47 18.97 -8.40
C VAL A 94 -10.00 18.83 -8.80
N LEU A 95 -9.10 19.01 -7.85
CA LEU A 95 -7.67 18.70 -8.00
C LEU A 95 -7.39 17.32 -7.40
N VAL A 96 -6.89 16.40 -8.22
CA VAL A 96 -6.48 15.06 -7.77
C VAL A 96 -4.96 15.03 -7.65
N ILE A 97 -4.44 14.73 -6.46
CA ILE A 97 -3.00 14.61 -6.18
C ILE A 97 -2.63 13.13 -6.09
N GLY A 98 -1.98 12.61 -7.12
CA GLY A 98 -1.54 11.23 -7.25
C GLY A 98 -2.17 10.50 -8.43
N GLY A 99 -1.33 9.91 -9.30
CA GLY A 99 -1.70 9.25 -10.55
C GLY A 99 -1.80 7.72 -10.45
N GLY A 100 -1.95 7.15 -9.25
CA GLY A 100 -2.18 5.73 -9.03
C GLY A 100 -3.64 5.31 -9.20
N GLY A 101 -3.97 4.08 -8.80
CA GLY A 101 -5.33 3.53 -8.95
C GLY A 101 -6.41 4.34 -8.25
N ALA A 102 -6.18 4.81 -7.03
CA ALA A 102 -7.12 5.63 -6.28
C ALA A 102 -7.39 6.98 -6.99
N GLY A 103 -6.31 7.66 -7.40
CA GLY A 103 -6.44 8.95 -8.11
C GLY A 103 -7.10 8.81 -9.48
N SER A 104 -6.77 7.76 -10.23
CA SER A 104 -7.42 7.49 -11.51
C SER A 104 -8.92 7.19 -11.34
N SER A 105 -9.30 6.35 -10.35
CA SER A 105 -10.71 6.08 -10.02
C SER A 105 -11.45 7.34 -9.61
N ALA A 106 -10.82 8.19 -8.79
CA ALA A 106 -11.38 9.47 -8.36
C ALA A 106 -11.57 10.44 -9.53
N ALA A 107 -10.55 10.58 -10.39
CA ALA A 107 -10.61 11.47 -11.54
C ALA A 107 -11.69 11.06 -12.56
N ILE A 108 -11.77 9.75 -12.87
CA ILE A 108 -12.80 9.20 -13.76
C ILE A 108 -14.20 9.50 -13.21
N THR A 109 -14.41 9.27 -11.91
CA THR A 109 -15.73 9.43 -11.29
C THR A 109 -16.09 10.91 -11.11
N ALA A 110 -15.15 11.78 -10.73
CA ALA A 110 -15.39 13.21 -10.64
C ALA A 110 -15.74 13.79 -12.02
N ASN A 111 -15.01 13.42 -13.07
CA ASN A 111 -15.30 13.82 -14.45
C ASN A 111 -16.69 13.34 -14.90
N ALA A 112 -17.05 12.08 -14.60
CA ALA A 112 -18.37 11.53 -14.91
C ALA A 112 -19.53 12.28 -14.20
N ASN A 113 -19.25 12.95 -13.07
CA ASN A 113 -20.19 13.81 -12.34
C ASN A 113 -20.13 15.29 -12.78
N GLY A 114 -19.47 15.59 -13.91
CA GLY A 114 -19.46 16.88 -14.57
C GLY A 114 -18.44 17.88 -14.02
N ALA A 115 -17.51 17.46 -13.16
CA ALA A 115 -16.47 18.34 -12.65
C ALA A 115 -15.33 18.54 -13.68
N LYS A 116 -14.78 19.74 -13.73
CA LYS A 116 -13.48 19.99 -14.36
C LYS A 116 -12.39 19.44 -13.45
N VAL A 117 -11.73 18.36 -13.89
CA VAL A 117 -10.71 17.65 -13.12
C VAL A 117 -9.32 17.94 -13.67
N ILE A 118 -8.38 18.19 -12.75
CA ILE A 118 -6.94 18.18 -13.05
C ILE A 118 -6.29 17.16 -12.12
N MET A 119 -5.48 16.28 -12.69
CA MET A 119 -4.65 15.33 -11.95
C MET A 119 -3.19 15.76 -12.01
N VAL A 120 -2.54 15.85 -10.86
CA VAL A 120 -1.09 16.05 -10.77
C VAL A 120 -0.41 14.82 -10.20
N THR A 121 0.72 14.43 -10.76
CA THR A 121 1.47 13.28 -10.28
C THR A 121 2.98 13.52 -10.39
N LYS A 122 3.72 13.23 -9.31
CA LYS A 122 5.16 13.50 -9.26
C LYS A 122 5.99 12.61 -10.18
N LEU A 123 5.44 11.50 -10.63
CA LEU A 123 5.96 10.62 -11.67
C LEU A 123 4.94 10.59 -12.81
N ARG A 124 4.97 9.58 -13.69
CA ARG A 124 3.95 9.45 -14.74
C ARG A 124 2.66 8.85 -14.17
N ILE A 125 1.53 9.15 -14.80
CA ILE A 125 0.29 8.45 -14.49
C ILE A 125 0.48 6.93 -14.61
N GLY A 126 0.12 6.20 -13.56
CA GLY A 126 0.27 4.74 -13.46
C GLY A 126 1.56 4.29 -12.79
N ASP A 127 2.59 5.15 -12.66
CA ASP A 127 3.80 4.83 -11.91
C ASP A 127 3.51 4.86 -10.39
N ALA A 128 2.97 3.77 -9.88
CA ALA A 128 2.48 3.67 -8.50
C ALA A 128 2.48 2.22 -7.97
N ASN A 129 2.28 2.03 -6.66
CA ASN A 129 2.13 0.71 -6.04
C ASN A 129 1.02 -0.14 -6.69
N THR A 130 -0.03 0.50 -7.22
CA THR A 130 -1.11 -0.20 -7.93
C THR A 130 -0.57 -1.04 -9.09
N MET A 131 0.35 -0.49 -9.91
CA MET A 131 0.96 -1.21 -11.04
C MET A 131 1.71 -2.47 -10.60
N MET A 132 2.26 -2.47 -9.38
CA MET A 132 3.11 -3.53 -8.84
C MET A 132 2.33 -4.60 -8.08
N ALA A 133 1.02 -4.42 -7.87
CA ALA A 133 0.20 -5.37 -7.13
C ALA A 133 -0.10 -6.63 -7.96
N GLU A 134 0.17 -7.80 -7.39
CA GLU A 134 0.14 -9.09 -8.11
C GLU A 134 -1.02 -9.98 -7.68
N GLY A 135 -1.48 -9.82 -6.44
CA GLY A 135 -2.33 -10.80 -5.76
C GLY A 135 -3.77 -10.88 -6.26
N GLY A 136 -4.40 -9.76 -6.54
CA GLY A 136 -5.82 -9.66 -6.91
C GLY A 136 -6.61 -8.71 -6.02
N ILE A 137 -7.93 -8.69 -6.23
CA ILE A 137 -8.91 -7.85 -5.55
C ILE A 137 -10.00 -8.71 -4.92
N GLN A 138 -10.37 -8.43 -3.67
CA GLN A 138 -11.44 -9.17 -2.99
C GLN A 138 -12.83 -8.62 -3.32
N ALA A 139 -13.78 -9.52 -3.59
CA ALA A 139 -15.20 -9.19 -3.63
C ALA A 139 -16.06 -10.43 -3.33
N ALA A 140 -17.02 -10.28 -2.42
CA ALA A 140 -17.96 -11.34 -2.04
C ALA A 140 -19.13 -11.38 -3.03
N ASP A 141 -18.90 -11.89 -4.25
CA ASP A 141 -19.86 -11.96 -5.36
C ASP A 141 -20.34 -13.38 -5.68
N LYS A 142 -19.95 -14.39 -4.88
CA LYS A 142 -20.34 -15.79 -5.09
C LYS A 142 -21.46 -16.23 -4.14
N PRO A 143 -22.29 -17.22 -4.52
CA PRO A 143 -23.45 -17.65 -3.73
C PRO A 143 -23.11 -18.15 -2.32
N ASN A 144 -21.90 -18.63 -2.09
CA ASN A 144 -21.43 -19.15 -0.80
C ASN A 144 -20.67 -18.13 0.04
N ASP A 145 -20.72 -16.85 -0.35
CA ASP A 145 -20.07 -15.73 0.32
C ASP A 145 -21.05 -14.55 0.46
N SER A 146 -20.66 -13.56 1.26
CA SER A 146 -21.46 -12.32 1.40
C SER A 146 -20.58 -11.17 1.90
N PRO A 147 -20.97 -9.89 1.67
CA PRO A 147 -20.32 -8.74 2.28
C PRO A 147 -20.18 -8.85 3.79
N ALA A 148 -21.16 -9.44 4.50
CA ALA A 148 -21.09 -9.65 5.94
C ALA A 148 -19.94 -10.61 6.34
N ILE A 149 -19.75 -11.70 5.60
CA ILE A 149 -18.62 -12.63 5.86
C ILE A 149 -17.30 -11.94 5.53
N HIS A 150 -17.25 -11.18 4.43
CA HIS A 150 -16.06 -10.38 4.08
C HIS A 150 -15.75 -9.34 5.17
N TYR A 151 -16.77 -8.68 5.73
CA TYR A 151 -16.62 -7.75 6.84
C TYR A 151 -16.00 -8.43 8.07
N LEU A 152 -16.50 -9.58 8.47
CA LEU A 152 -15.99 -10.31 9.64
C LEU A 152 -14.52 -10.73 9.46
N ASP A 153 -14.16 -11.25 8.28
CA ASP A 153 -12.78 -11.60 7.97
C ASP A 153 -11.86 -10.36 8.05
N ALA A 154 -12.27 -9.25 7.43
CA ALA A 154 -11.47 -8.04 7.37
C ALA A 154 -11.39 -7.33 8.74
N PHE A 155 -12.47 -7.30 9.50
CA PHE A 155 -12.51 -6.70 10.83
C PHE A 155 -11.64 -7.46 11.83
N GLY A 156 -11.77 -8.81 11.85
CA GLY A 156 -10.92 -9.66 12.68
C GLY A 156 -9.45 -9.63 12.25
N GLY A 157 -9.19 -9.70 10.93
CA GLY A 157 -7.84 -9.59 10.38
C GLY A 157 -7.17 -8.24 10.62
N GLY A 158 -7.97 -7.17 10.77
CA GLY A 158 -7.53 -5.81 11.08
C GLY A 158 -7.46 -5.50 12.59
N HIS A 159 -7.45 -6.54 13.43
CA HIS A 159 -7.43 -6.44 14.91
C HIS A 159 -8.62 -5.67 15.50
N PHE A 160 -9.78 -5.77 14.88
CA PHE A 160 -11.02 -5.10 15.31
C PHE A 160 -10.92 -3.56 15.40
N ALA A 161 -9.95 -2.99 14.68
CA ALA A 161 -9.62 -1.56 14.73
C ALA A 161 -10.12 -0.76 13.51
N ALA A 162 -10.70 -1.42 12.50
CA ALA A 162 -11.28 -0.71 11.37
C ALA A 162 -12.46 0.18 11.81
N LYS A 163 -12.61 1.36 11.17
CA LYS A 163 -13.80 2.20 11.35
C LYS A 163 -15.00 1.47 10.71
N PRO A 164 -16.04 1.13 11.47
CA PRO A 164 -17.15 0.31 10.95
C PRO A 164 -17.78 0.86 9.68
N VAL A 165 -18.02 2.17 9.60
CA VAL A 165 -18.62 2.84 8.45
C VAL A 165 -17.76 2.71 7.18
N LEU A 166 -16.44 2.74 7.31
CA LEU A 166 -15.53 2.60 6.17
C LEU A 166 -15.43 1.15 5.73
N LEU A 167 -15.30 0.23 6.69
CA LEU A 167 -15.22 -1.19 6.37
C LEU A 167 -16.53 -1.73 5.77
N GLU A 168 -17.68 -1.32 6.28
CA GLU A 168 -18.98 -1.66 5.71
C GLU A 168 -19.07 -1.21 4.25
N LYS A 169 -18.70 0.05 3.97
CA LYS A 169 -18.67 0.60 2.61
C LYS A 169 -17.73 -0.22 1.71
N LEU A 170 -16.51 -0.51 2.16
CA LEU A 170 -15.54 -1.32 1.41
C LEU A 170 -16.14 -2.63 0.93
N VAL A 171 -16.77 -3.39 1.82
CA VAL A 171 -17.22 -4.75 1.52
C VAL A 171 -18.55 -4.79 0.79
N THR A 172 -19.45 -3.81 1.02
CA THR A 172 -20.75 -3.76 0.35
C THR A 172 -20.63 -3.29 -1.09
N GLU A 173 -19.69 -2.41 -1.40
CA GLU A 173 -19.44 -1.91 -2.76
C GLU A 173 -18.49 -2.80 -3.57
N ALA A 174 -17.88 -3.81 -2.95
CA ALA A 174 -16.91 -4.68 -3.60
C ALA A 174 -17.44 -5.40 -4.86
N PRO A 175 -18.65 -5.99 -4.88
CA PRO A 175 -19.19 -6.62 -6.10
C PRO A 175 -19.39 -5.63 -7.25
N ASP A 176 -19.86 -4.41 -6.95
CA ASP A 176 -20.01 -3.35 -7.95
C ASP A 176 -18.65 -2.85 -8.47
N ALA A 177 -17.63 -2.78 -7.61
CA ALA A 177 -16.27 -2.44 -8.02
C ALA A 177 -15.70 -3.43 -9.04
N ILE A 178 -15.91 -4.75 -8.85
CA ILE A 178 -15.51 -5.78 -9.83
C ILE A 178 -16.26 -5.59 -11.15
N LYS A 179 -17.57 -5.34 -11.08
CA LYS A 179 -18.38 -5.09 -12.27
C LYS A 179 -17.87 -3.86 -13.03
N TRP A 180 -17.65 -2.75 -12.32
CA TRP A 180 -17.17 -1.50 -12.90
C TRP A 180 -15.82 -1.69 -13.61
N LEU A 181 -14.86 -2.39 -12.98
CA LEU A 181 -13.58 -2.70 -13.60
C LEU A 181 -13.72 -3.58 -14.84
N SER A 182 -14.63 -4.56 -14.81
CA SER A 182 -14.91 -5.42 -15.95
C SER A 182 -15.53 -4.65 -17.11
N ASP A 183 -16.46 -3.73 -16.81
CA ASP A 183 -17.10 -2.86 -17.80
C ASP A 183 -16.09 -1.92 -18.46
N LEU A 184 -15.06 -1.48 -17.73
CA LEU A 184 -13.93 -0.71 -18.28
C LEU A 184 -12.94 -1.56 -19.07
N GLY A 185 -13.03 -2.90 -19.02
CA GLY A 185 -12.19 -3.80 -19.81
C GLY A 185 -11.05 -4.48 -19.04
N VAL A 186 -11.12 -4.56 -17.71
CA VAL A 186 -10.19 -5.39 -16.93
C VAL A 186 -10.44 -6.87 -17.20
N MET A 187 -9.41 -7.59 -17.59
CA MET A 187 -9.49 -8.99 -18.02
C MET A 187 -9.22 -9.96 -16.87
N PHE A 188 -10.20 -10.11 -15.96
CA PHE A 188 -10.10 -11.10 -14.88
C PHE A 188 -10.04 -12.53 -15.40
N ASP A 189 -9.35 -13.40 -14.64
CA ASP A 189 -9.27 -14.84 -14.92
C ASP A 189 -10.66 -15.49 -14.91
N LYS A 190 -10.99 -16.23 -15.95
CA LYS A 190 -12.26 -16.94 -16.12
C LYS A 190 -12.03 -18.44 -16.38
N ASP A 191 -13.00 -19.23 -15.98
CA ASP A 191 -13.09 -20.64 -16.36
C ASP A 191 -13.55 -20.81 -17.82
N LYS A 192 -13.66 -22.06 -18.28
CA LYS A 192 -14.10 -22.39 -19.65
C LYS A 192 -15.55 -21.95 -19.94
N ASP A 193 -16.34 -21.75 -18.90
CA ASP A 193 -17.76 -21.37 -18.99
C ASP A 193 -17.94 -19.84 -18.86
N GLY A 194 -16.85 -19.10 -18.74
CA GLY A 194 -16.83 -17.63 -18.65
C GLY A 194 -17.03 -17.07 -17.25
N ASN A 195 -17.10 -17.91 -16.20
CA ASN A 195 -17.25 -17.45 -14.83
C ASN A 195 -15.90 -17.01 -14.26
N MET A 196 -15.89 -15.94 -13.49
CA MET A 196 -14.68 -15.46 -12.82
C MET A 196 -14.17 -16.48 -11.78
N ILE A 197 -12.90 -16.80 -11.87
CA ILE A 197 -12.20 -17.70 -10.95
C ILE A 197 -11.80 -16.91 -9.71
N THR A 198 -12.09 -17.46 -8.51
CA THR A 198 -11.67 -16.88 -7.26
C THR A 198 -10.76 -17.82 -6.46
N THR A 199 -9.88 -17.24 -5.63
CA THR A 199 -8.95 -17.98 -4.76
C THR A 199 -9.03 -17.47 -3.32
N HIS A 200 -8.44 -18.21 -2.35
CA HIS A 200 -8.25 -17.73 -1.00
C HIS A 200 -7.14 -16.68 -0.92
N GLY A 201 -7.27 -15.73 -0.02
CA GLY A 201 -6.18 -14.93 0.52
C GLY A 201 -5.83 -15.36 1.95
N GLY A 202 -4.69 -14.91 2.48
CA GLY A 202 -4.34 -15.10 3.88
C GLY A 202 -5.36 -14.42 4.80
N GLY A 203 -5.77 -15.13 5.84
CA GLY A 203 -6.78 -14.65 6.80
C GLY A 203 -8.23 -14.66 6.30
N THR A 204 -8.50 -15.14 5.07
CA THR A 204 -9.87 -15.18 4.53
C THR A 204 -10.55 -16.53 4.78
N SER A 205 -11.86 -16.50 5.07
CA SER A 205 -12.68 -17.70 5.26
C SER A 205 -13.31 -18.23 3.96
N ARG A 206 -13.33 -17.42 2.90
CA ARG A 206 -13.95 -17.74 1.60
C ARG A 206 -13.02 -17.41 0.43
N LYS A 207 -13.26 -18.08 -0.70
CA LYS A 207 -12.57 -17.79 -1.98
C LYS A 207 -13.24 -16.60 -2.65
N ARG A 208 -12.70 -15.39 -2.47
CA ARG A 208 -13.25 -14.15 -3.05
C ARG A 208 -12.22 -13.30 -3.79
N MET A 209 -11.01 -13.81 -3.95
CA MET A 209 -9.93 -13.09 -4.62
C MET A 209 -10.04 -13.24 -6.13
N HIS A 210 -10.40 -12.17 -6.83
CA HIS A 210 -10.39 -12.06 -8.29
C HIS A 210 -9.01 -11.60 -8.75
N ALA A 211 -8.50 -12.15 -9.83
CA ALA A 211 -7.14 -11.86 -10.28
C ALA A 211 -7.03 -11.91 -11.81
N CYS A 212 -5.99 -11.26 -12.33
CA CYS A 212 -5.51 -11.37 -13.69
C CYS A 212 -4.15 -12.08 -13.61
N LYS A 213 -4.15 -13.41 -13.41
CA LYS A 213 -2.96 -14.19 -13.05
C LYS A 213 -2.23 -13.56 -11.87
N ASP A 214 -0.94 -13.23 -12.00
CA ASP A 214 -0.16 -12.44 -11.05
C ASP A 214 0.24 -11.06 -11.63
N TYR A 215 -0.66 -10.46 -12.43
CA TYR A 215 -0.55 -9.13 -13.01
C TYR A 215 -1.74 -8.23 -12.65
N SER A 216 -2.48 -8.54 -11.60
CA SER A 216 -3.77 -7.91 -11.33
C SER A 216 -3.68 -6.38 -11.25
N GLY A 217 -2.68 -5.87 -10.53
CA GLY A 217 -2.49 -4.43 -10.42
C GLY A 217 -2.09 -3.76 -11.73
N ALA A 218 -1.22 -4.40 -12.51
CA ALA A 218 -0.81 -3.90 -13.82
C ALA A 218 -1.98 -3.81 -14.79
N GLU A 219 -2.85 -4.82 -14.81
CA GLU A 219 -4.03 -4.85 -15.67
C GLU A 219 -5.07 -3.80 -15.26
N ILE A 220 -5.35 -3.68 -13.95
CA ILE A 220 -6.24 -2.65 -13.41
C ILE A 220 -5.69 -1.26 -13.73
N MET A 221 -4.40 -1.02 -13.49
CA MET A 221 -3.80 0.30 -13.70
C MET A 221 -3.75 0.68 -15.18
N ARG A 222 -3.45 -0.28 -16.07
CA ARG A 222 -3.52 -0.08 -17.52
C ARG A 222 -4.90 0.44 -17.91
N THR A 223 -5.94 -0.27 -17.49
CA THR A 223 -7.33 0.09 -17.81
C THR A 223 -7.72 1.45 -17.27
N LEU A 224 -7.41 1.75 -16.00
CA LEU A 224 -7.73 3.04 -15.40
C LEU A 224 -6.98 4.20 -16.04
N ARG A 225 -5.69 4.03 -16.34
CA ARG A 225 -4.90 5.05 -17.04
C ARG A 225 -5.47 5.34 -18.42
N ASP A 226 -5.75 4.30 -19.17
CA ASP A 226 -6.30 4.43 -20.53
C ASP A 226 -7.65 5.15 -20.49
N GLU A 227 -8.50 4.87 -19.49
CA GLU A 227 -9.80 5.54 -19.33
C GLU A 227 -9.64 7.03 -18.94
N VAL A 228 -8.70 7.38 -18.05
CA VAL A 228 -8.38 8.79 -17.71
C VAL A 228 -8.01 9.57 -18.97
N LEU A 229 -7.13 8.99 -19.80
CA LEU A 229 -6.66 9.64 -21.05
C LEU A 229 -7.77 9.71 -22.10
N ASN A 230 -8.57 8.65 -22.27
CA ASN A 230 -9.68 8.62 -23.22
C ASN A 230 -10.77 9.64 -22.92
N ARG A 231 -10.98 9.97 -21.63
CA ARG A 231 -11.90 11.02 -21.21
C ARG A 231 -11.36 12.44 -21.40
N GLY A 232 -10.11 12.58 -21.80
CA GLY A 232 -9.45 13.88 -21.96
C GLY A 232 -9.25 14.61 -20.62
N ILE A 233 -9.16 13.88 -19.50
CA ILE A 233 -8.85 14.47 -18.20
C ILE A 233 -7.41 15.01 -18.25
N GLN A 234 -7.23 16.28 -17.84
CA GLN A 234 -5.91 16.89 -17.82
C GLN A 234 -5.02 16.21 -16.77
N VAL A 235 -3.92 15.63 -17.22
CA VAL A 235 -2.88 15.01 -16.37
C VAL A 235 -1.61 15.81 -16.49
N VAL A 236 -1.02 16.19 -15.35
CA VAL A 236 0.26 16.91 -15.26
C VAL A 236 1.26 15.97 -14.61
N ASP A 237 2.01 15.25 -15.45
CA ASP A 237 3.06 14.32 -15.05
C ASP A 237 4.29 15.07 -14.50
N PHE A 238 5.16 14.37 -13.77
CA PHE A 238 6.40 14.88 -13.17
C PHE A 238 6.20 16.17 -12.35
N THR A 239 5.02 16.28 -11.73
CA THR A 239 4.63 17.47 -10.97
C THR A 239 4.12 17.05 -9.61
N ALA A 240 4.89 17.36 -8.57
CA ALA A 240 4.58 17.03 -7.18
C ALA A 240 3.78 18.16 -6.51
N ALA A 241 2.75 17.83 -5.74
CA ALA A 241 2.22 18.76 -4.75
C ALA A 241 3.21 18.87 -3.59
N ILE A 242 3.57 20.09 -3.20
CA ILE A 242 4.54 20.37 -2.12
C ILE A 242 3.94 21.08 -0.92
N GLU A 243 2.73 21.66 -1.07
CA GLU A 243 1.92 22.21 0.01
C GLU A 243 0.45 22.27 -0.38
N ILE A 244 -0.47 22.11 0.58
CA ILE A 244 -1.90 22.41 0.38
C ILE A 244 -2.11 23.90 0.52
N ILE A 245 -2.87 24.50 -0.40
CA ILE A 245 -3.34 25.88 -0.29
C ILE A 245 -4.68 25.85 0.44
N LYS A 246 -4.86 26.77 1.38
CA LYS A 246 -6.15 26.98 2.06
C LYS A 246 -6.77 28.32 1.61
N ASP A 247 -8.07 28.44 1.81
CA ASP A 247 -8.71 29.74 1.76
C ASP A 247 -8.66 30.45 3.13
N GLU A 248 -9.08 31.68 3.19
CA GLU A 248 -9.15 32.51 4.41
C GLU A 248 -10.04 31.92 5.50
N ASN A 249 -10.93 30.97 5.15
CA ASN A 249 -11.80 30.26 6.07
C ASN A 249 -11.18 28.94 6.58
N GLY A 250 -9.96 28.62 6.14
CA GLY A 250 -9.24 27.42 6.53
C GLY A 250 -9.59 26.16 5.74
N ASN A 251 -10.41 26.24 4.69
CA ASN A 251 -10.75 25.11 3.84
C ASN A 251 -9.64 24.84 2.81
N ALA A 252 -9.48 23.60 2.38
CA ALA A 252 -8.59 23.27 1.26
C ALA A 252 -9.10 23.95 -0.02
N ALA A 253 -8.19 24.61 -0.74
CA ALA A 253 -8.50 25.45 -1.91
C ALA A 253 -7.53 25.24 -3.08
N GLY A 254 -6.67 24.24 -3.02
CA GLY A 254 -5.68 23.92 -4.05
C GLY A 254 -4.38 23.38 -3.49
N ALA A 255 -3.33 23.45 -4.29
CA ALA A 255 -1.98 23.04 -3.91
C ALA A 255 -0.91 23.88 -4.61
N VAL A 256 0.22 24.06 -3.92
CA VAL A 256 1.47 24.50 -4.52
C VAL A 256 2.14 23.28 -5.15
N LEU A 257 2.54 23.41 -6.39
CA LEU A 257 3.12 22.36 -7.21
C LEU A 257 4.59 22.62 -7.49
N LEU A 258 5.35 21.57 -7.67
CA LEU A 258 6.74 21.60 -8.09
C LEU A 258 6.91 20.73 -9.33
N ASN A 259 7.32 21.30 -10.45
CA ASN A 259 7.77 20.51 -11.58
C ASN A 259 9.08 19.82 -11.21
N MET A 260 9.09 18.50 -11.25
CA MET A 260 10.22 17.67 -10.80
C MET A 260 11.41 17.70 -11.78
N GLU A 261 11.19 18.13 -13.01
CA GLU A 261 12.24 18.20 -14.05
C GLU A 261 12.89 19.59 -14.10
N THR A 262 12.07 20.67 -14.02
CA THR A 262 12.56 22.04 -14.16
C THR A 262 12.80 22.74 -12.82
N GLY A 263 12.18 22.27 -11.74
CA GLY A 263 12.19 22.94 -10.44
C GLY A 263 11.24 24.15 -10.36
N GLU A 264 10.42 24.37 -11.36
CA GLU A 264 9.42 25.44 -11.39
C GLU A 264 8.34 25.22 -10.34
N ILE A 265 7.94 26.32 -9.66
CA ILE A 265 6.85 26.32 -8.70
C ILE A 265 5.62 26.89 -9.38
N MET A 266 4.51 26.18 -9.28
CA MET A 266 3.23 26.53 -9.86
C MET A 266 2.13 26.48 -8.80
N VAL A 267 1.02 27.13 -9.08
CA VAL A 267 -0.16 27.18 -8.21
C VAL A 267 -1.35 26.52 -8.91
N ALA A 268 -1.95 25.54 -8.28
CA ALA A 268 -3.23 24.99 -8.69
C ALA A 268 -4.33 25.39 -7.71
N LYS A 269 -5.30 26.18 -8.17
CA LYS A 269 -6.52 26.54 -7.43
C LYS A 269 -7.61 25.54 -7.72
N ALA A 270 -8.31 25.06 -6.70
CA ALA A 270 -9.41 24.13 -6.86
C ALA A 270 -10.48 24.33 -5.79
N LYS A 271 -11.73 23.96 -6.11
CA LYS A 271 -12.84 24.00 -5.14
C LYS A 271 -12.73 22.87 -4.11
N THR A 272 -12.21 21.71 -4.54
CA THR A 272 -11.94 20.55 -3.69
C THR A 272 -10.62 19.89 -4.10
N VAL A 273 -9.96 19.25 -3.14
CA VAL A 273 -8.68 18.55 -3.33
C VAL A 273 -8.85 17.10 -2.90
N ILE A 274 -8.35 16.15 -3.70
CA ILE A 274 -8.33 14.73 -3.36
C ILE A 274 -6.88 14.25 -3.25
N ILE A 275 -6.47 13.78 -2.07
CA ILE A 275 -5.15 13.17 -1.85
C ILE A 275 -5.23 11.67 -2.14
N CYS A 276 -4.43 11.22 -3.12
CA CYS A 276 -4.32 9.82 -3.56
C CYS A 276 -2.85 9.41 -3.73
N THR A 277 -1.96 9.86 -2.84
CA THR A 277 -0.51 9.79 -2.99
C THR A 277 0.11 8.45 -2.59
N GLY A 278 -0.70 7.50 -2.14
CA GLY A 278 -0.19 6.25 -1.56
C GLY A 278 0.41 6.44 -0.17
N GLY A 279 1.20 5.47 0.27
CA GLY A 279 1.75 5.40 1.62
C GLY A 279 3.23 5.79 1.72
N ALA A 280 3.93 5.17 2.67
CA ALA A 280 5.23 5.58 3.17
C ALA A 280 6.33 4.50 3.08
N GLY A 281 6.11 3.40 2.33
CA GLY A 281 7.00 2.25 2.36
C GLY A 281 8.45 2.51 1.88
N ARG A 282 8.72 3.63 1.21
CA ARG A 282 10.08 4.04 0.81
C ARG A 282 10.81 4.87 1.86
N LEU A 283 10.26 5.01 3.04
CA LEU A 283 10.99 5.58 4.18
C LEU A 283 11.93 4.56 4.84
N HIS A 284 11.91 3.29 4.43
CA HIS A 284 12.78 2.21 4.92
C HIS A 284 12.76 2.08 6.45
N TYR A 285 11.58 2.06 7.03
CA TYR A 285 11.38 1.95 8.48
C TYR A 285 12.22 0.81 9.07
N GLN A 286 12.98 1.13 10.11
CA GLN A 286 13.83 0.18 10.84
C GLN A 286 14.82 -0.59 9.93
N GLY A 287 15.19 -0.03 8.77
CA GLY A 287 16.13 -0.64 7.83
C GLY A 287 15.58 -1.82 7.03
N PHE A 288 14.28 -2.13 7.09
CA PHE A 288 13.69 -3.18 6.27
C PHE A 288 13.76 -2.85 4.78
N PRO A 289 13.98 -3.85 3.91
CA PRO A 289 13.77 -3.68 2.49
C PRO A 289 12.29 -3.41 2.21
N THR A 290 11.97 -2.95 1.02
CA THR A 290 10.60 -2.62 0.66
C THR A 290 10.21 -3.15 -0.72
N SER A 291 8.96 -3.62 -0.82
CA SER A 291 8.32 -3.95 -2.09
C SER A 291 7.60 -2.75 -2.74
N ASN A 292 7.69 -1.56 -2.13
CA ASN A 292 6.95 -0.39 -2.58
C ASN A 292 7.56 0.27 -3.80
N HIS A 293 6.71 0.92 -4.59
CA HIS A 293 7.10 1.79 -5.69
C HIS A 293 7.93 2.98 -5.18
N TYR A 294 8.84 3.48 -6.02
CA TYR A 294 9.76 4.58 -5.71
C TYR A 294 9.06 5.84 -5.17
N GLY A 295 7.82 6.08 -5.58
CA GLY A 295 7.03 7.23 -5.15
C GLY A 295 6.42 7.17 -3.74
N ALA A 296 6.56 6.08 -2.97
CA ALA A 296 5.89 5.90 -1.69
C ALA A 296 6.65 6.58 -0.52
N THR A 297 6.63 7.90 -0.46
CA THR A 297 7.43 8.75 0.46
C THR A 297 6.59 9.58 1.42
N ALA A 298 5.36 9.14 1.74
CA ALA A 298 4.44 9.77 2.70
C ALA A 298 3.98 11.20 2.34
N ASP A 299 4.10 11.62 1.09
CA ASP A 299 3.90 13.02 0.74
C ASP A 299 2.52 13.55 1.14
N GLY A 300 1.44 12.82 0.82
CA GLY A 300 0.09 13.24 1.16
C GLY A 300 -0.17 13.29 2.67
N LEU A 301 0.45 12.39 3.45
CA LEU A 301 0.33 12.43 4.91
C LEU A 301 0.93 13.73 5.45
N VAL A 302 2.10 14.12 4.95
CA VAL A 302 2.79 15.35 5.34
C VAL A 302 1.97 16.59 4.95
N LEU A 303 1.49 16.65 3.71
CA LEU A 303 0.69 17.75 3.20
C LEU A 303 -0.59 17.94 4.01
N ALA A 304 -1.32 16.86 4.23
CA ALA A 304 -2.55 16.87 4.99
C ALA A 304 -2.31 17.24 6.47
N TYR A 305 -1.26 16.69 7.08
CA TYR A 305 -0.91 16.96 8.48
C TYR A 305 -0.60 18.43 8.72
N ARG A 306 0.22 19.04 7.87
CA ARG A 306 0.55 20.47 7.95
C ARG A 306 -0.67 21.35 7.69
N ALA A 307 -1.57 20.93 6.81
CA ALA A 307 -2.85 21.59 6.59
C ALA A 307 -3.84 21.48 7.77
N GLY A 308 -3.54 20.62 8.76
CA GLY A 308 -4.35 20.41 9.97
C GLY A 308 -5.19 19.14 9.97
N ALA A 309 -4.97 18.21 9.03
CA ALA A 309 -5.68 16.94 8.98
C ALA A 309 -5.12 15.96 10.03
N LYS A 310 -6.03 15.32 10.77
CA LYS A 310 -5.71 14.30 11.76
C LYS A 310 -5.32 12.99 11.07
N LEU A 311 -4.35 12.28 11.65
CA LEU A 311 -3.98 10.92 11.23
C LEU A 311 -4.61 9.89 12.18
N LEU A 312 -4.80 8.68 11.68
CA LEU A 312 -5.29 7.53 12.44
C LEU A 312 -4.34 6.35 12.20
N TYR A 313 -3.93 5.69 13.29
CA TYR A 313 -3.01 4.51 13.25
C TYR A 313 -1.70 4.75 12.48
N ALA A 314 -1.14 5.95 12.55
CA ALA A 314 0.12 6.29 11.89
C ALA A 314 1.35 5.53 12.46
N ASP A 315 1.15 4.82 13.56
CA ASP A 315 2.10 3.91 14.20
C ASP A 315 2.09 2.48 13.61
N THR A 316 1.27 2.19 12.59
CA THR A 316 1.01 0.82 12.15
C THR A 316 1.38 0.62 10.70
N LEU A 317 2.27 -0.34 10.46
CA LEU A 317 2.73 -0.73 9.13
C LEU A 317 2.46 -2.21 8.86
N GLN A 318 2.45 -2.59 7.61
CA GLN A 318 2.37 -3.98 7.20
C GLN A 318 3.67 -4.42 6.55
N TYR A 319 4.25 -5.47 7.08
CA TYR A 319 5.36 -6.19 6.49
C TYR A 319 4.82 -7.39 5.73
N HIS A 320 5.07 -7.45 4.41
CA HIS A 320 4.70 -8.62 3.63
C HIS A 320 5.62 -9.78 4.02
N PRO A 321 5.09 -10.95 4.37
CA PRO A 321 5.90 -12.06 4.87
C PRO A 321 6.95 -12.55 3.87
N THR A 322 6.63 -12.44 2.57
CA THR A 322 7.43 -13.03 1.51
C THR A 322 7.97 -11.95 0.57
N GLY A 323 9.00 -11.21 1.02
CA GLY A 323 9.92 -10.48 0.17
C GLY A 323 11.05 -11.42 -0.27
N VAL A 324 11.61 -11.22 -1.45
CA VAL A 324 12.78 -11.97 -1.91
C VAL A 324 13.95 -11.74 -0.96
N ALA A 325 14.50 -12.80 -0.37
CA ALA A 325 15.72 -12.73 0.43
C ALA A 325 16.97 -13.03 -0.39
N GLU A 326 16.83 -13.76 -1.49
CA GLU A 326 17.87 -14.07 -2.47
C GLU A 326 17.22 -14.42 -3.82
N PRO A 327 17.74 -13.94 -4.96
CA PRO A 327 19.03 -13.25 -5.18
C PRO A 327 19.02 -11.75 -4.79
N THR A 328 20.20 -11.22 -4.47
CA THR A 328 20.45 -9.82 -4.05
C THR A 328 19.88 -8.79 -5.04
N GLN A 329 19.93 -9.05 -6.34
CA GLN A 329 19.47 -8.12 -7.38
C GLN A 329 17.98 -7.79 -7.28
N VAL A 330 17.19 -8.63 -6.64
CA VAL A 330 15.75 -8.44 -6.39
C VAL A 330 15.42 -8.52 -4.89
N PHE A 331 16.40 -8.27 -4.04
CA PHE A 331 16.22 -8.27 -2.59
C PHE A 331 15.07 -7.34 -2.17
N GLY A 332 14.16 -7.84 -1.36
CA GLY A 332 12.98 -7.12 -0.90
C GLY A 332 11.81 -7.05 -1.90
N ALA A 333 12.00 -7.47 -3.17
CA ALA A 333 10.91 -7.51 -4.14
C ALA A 333 9.78 -8.43 -3.67
N LEU A 334 8.55 -8.12 -4.09
CA LEU A 334 7.37 -8.89 -3.69
C LEU A 334 7.41 -10.31 -4.27
N VAL A 335 7.25 -11.31 -3.41
CA VAL A 335 6.78 -12.63 -3.79
C VAL A 335 5.31 -12.71 -3.41
N THR A 336 4.44 -12.66 -4.39
CA THR A 336 2.99 -12.56 -4.18
C THR A 336 2.45 -13.64 -3.24
N GLU A 337 1.53 -13.27 -2.38
CA GLU A 337 0.83 -14.21 -1.49
C GLU A 337 0.11 -15.33 -2.25
N LYS A 338 -0.20 -15.11 -3.54
CA LYS A 338 -0.80 -16.12 -4.41
C LYS A 338 0.04 -17.40 -4.48
N VAL A 339 1.36 -17.32 -4.35
CA VAL A 339 2.26 -18.48 -4.26
C VAL A 339 1.86 -19.38 -3.08
N ARG A 340 1.60 -18.79 -1.91
CA ARG A 340 1.10 -19.53 -0.73
C ARG A 340 -0.34 -20.00 -0.91
N SER A 341 -1.18 -19.20 -1.55
CA SER A 341 -2.58 -19.58 -1.85
C SER A 341 -2.70 -20.76 -2.82
N LEU A 342 -1.69 -21.01 -3.64
CA LEU A 342 -1.61 -22.15 -4.54
C LEU A 342 -0.98 -23.40 -3.87
N GLY A 343 -0.50 -23.29 -2.62
CA GLY A 343 -0.05 -24.42 -1.82
C GLY A 343 1.42 -24.42 -1.42
N ALA A 344 2.22 -23.42 -1.80
CA ALA A 344 3.59 -23.31 -1.29
C ALA A 344 3.61 -23.12 0.22
N GLN A 345 4.51 -23.81 0.91
CA GLN A 345 4.65 -23.76 2.36
C GLN A 345 5.94 -23.06 2.78
N LEU A 346 5.86 -22.33 3.90
CA LEU A 346 7.02 -21.73 4.56
C LEU A 346 7.69 -22.79 5.44
N VAL A 347 8.96 -23.02 5.21
CA VAL A 347 9.74 -24.02 5.94
C VAL A 347 11.12 -23.47 6.32
N ASN A 348 11.66 -23.96 7.44
CA ASN A 348 12.97 -23.58 7.93
C ASN A 348 14.10 -24.33 7.19
N LYS A 349 15.35 -24.13 7.64
CA LYS A 349 16.55 -24.75 7.04
C LYS A 349 16.53 -26.29 7.05
N ASP A 350 15.73 -26.91 7.91
CA ASP A 350 15.58 -28.37 8.02
C ASP A 350 14.33 -28.90 7.30
N GLY A 351 13.63 -28.05 6.53
CA GLY A 351 12.43 -28.42 5.79
C GLY A 351 11.17 -28.56 6.66
N LYS A 352 11.19 -28.08 7.91
CA LYS A 352 10.05 -28.16 8.83
C LYS A 352 9.16 -26.92 8.69
N ALA A 353 7.86 -27.10 8.53
CA ALA A 353 6.88 -26.03 8.60
C ALA A 353 6.82 -25.48 10.05
N PHE A 354 6.66 -24.17 10.21
CA PHE A 354 6.65 -23.49 11.50
C PHE A 354 5.49 -22.50 11.66
N VAL A 355 4.71 -22.31 10.60
CA VAL A 355 3.51 -21.44 10.57
C VAL A 355 2.53 -21.97 9.54
N TYR A 356 1.23 -21.78 9.78
CA TYR A 356 0.20 -22.03 8.77
C TYR A 356 0.36 -21.04 7.60
N SER A 357 0.52 -21.53 6.39
CA SER A 357 0.93 -20.72 5.23
C SER A 357 -0.05 -19.61 4.84
N LEU A 358 -1.33 -19.73 5.20
CA LEU A 358 -2.39 -18.73 4.94
C LEU A 358 -2.87 -18.04 6.23
N GLU A 359 -2.00 -17.93 7.23
CA GLU A 359 -2.23 -17.06 8.38
C GLU A 359 -2.22 -15.57 7.96
N THR A 360 -2.66 -14.65 8.81
CA THR A 360 -2.59 -13.22 8.53
C THR A 360 -1.15 -12.77 8.29
N ARG A 361 -0.96 -11.68 7.56
CA ARG A 361 0.39 -11.23 7.13
C ARG A 361 1.31 -10.90 8.28
N ASP A 362 0.79 -10.20 9.27
CA ASP A 362 1.52 -9.80 10.48
C ASP A 362 1.99 -11.02 11.29
N VAL A 363 1.10 -11.98 11.55
CA VAL A 363 1.44 -13.24 12.24
C VAL A 363 2.46 -14.04 11.44
N THR A 364 2.31 -14.12 10.13
CA THR A 364 3.26 -14.83 9.26
C THR A 364 4.63 -14.14 9.26
N ALA A 365 4.68 -12.81 9.14
CA ALA A 365 5.92 -12.04 9.17
C ALA A 365 6.63 -12.18 10.52
N ALA A 366 5.91 -12.04 11.63
CA ALA A 366 6.45 -12.21 12.98
C ALA A 366 6.97 -13.64 13.20
N SER A 367 6.30 -14.66 12.64
CA SER A 367 6.73 -16.06 12.71
C SER A 367 8.04 -16.30 11.94
N ILE A 368 8.22 -15.68 10.76
CA ILE A 368 9.48 -15.77 10.00
C ILE A 368 10.61 -15.09 10.77
N ILE A 369 10.36 -13.88 11.31
CA ILE A 369 11.34 -13.14 12.11
C ILE A 369 11.77 -13.98 13.33
N ARG A 370 10.81 -14.60 14.04
CA ARG A 370 11.08 -15.51 15.15
C ARG A 370 11.95 -16.69 14.74
N GLU A 371 11.60 -17.35 13.63
CA GLU A 371 12.30 -18.54 13.14
C GLU A 371 13.75 -18.23 12.74
N CYS A 372 13.95 -17.08 12.04
CA CYS A 372 15.26 -16.64 11.61
C CYS A 372 16.12 -16.12 12.77
N ASN A 373 15.60 -15.15 13.54
CA ASN A 373 16.42 -14.34 14.44
C ASN A 373 16.50 -14.90 15.87
N LYS A 374 15.37 -15.46 16.40
CA LYS A 374 15.37 -15.99 17.77
C LYS A 374 15.73 -17.48 17.82
N ARG A 375 15.21 -18.28 16.87
CA ARG A 375 15.46 -19.73 16.85
C ARG A 375 16.73 -20.11 16.13
N GLY A 376 17.24 -19.25 15.24
CA GLY A 376 18.42 -19.54 14.42
C GLY A 376 18.19 -20.66 13.38
N GLU A 377 16.93 -20.86 12.98
CA GLU A 377 16.52 -21.92 12.05
C GLU A 377 16.34 -21.40 10.61
N GLY A 378 16.72 -20.15 10.36
CA GLY A 378 16.78 -19.57 9.02
C GLY A 378 17.96 -20.07 8.21
N VAL A 379 17.93 -19.80 6.91
CA VAL A 379 18.98 -20.07 5.93
C VAL A 379 19.76 -18.77 5.70
N LYS A 380 21.08 -18.83 5.75
CA LYS A 380 21.92 -17.66 5.43
C LYS A 380 21.80 -17.29 3.97
N THR A 381 21.71 -15.98 3.71
CA THR A 381 21.71 -15.39 2.39
C THR A 381 22.84 -14.39 2.25
N THR A 382 23.06 -13.84 1.06
CA THR A 382 24.09 -12.81 0.82
C THR A 382 23.83 -11.56 1.65
N ASP A 383 22.56 -11.15 1.81
CA ASP A 383 22.17 -9.90 2.49
C ASP A 383 21.58 -10.12 3.89
N GLY A 384 21.65 -11.36 4.43
CA GLY A 384 21.13 -11.64 5.76
C GLY A 384 20.68 -13.09 5.96
N VAL A 385 19.38 -13.27 6.20
CA VAL A 385 18.77 -14.56 6.50
C VAL A 385 17.38 -14.65 5.88
N GLY A 386 16.93 -15.87 5.55
CA GLY A 386 15.58 -16.12 5.06
C GLY A 386 15.07 -17.49 5.44
N VAL A 387 13.85 -17.79 5.06
CA VAL A 387 13.24 -19.12 5.12
C VAL A 387 12.89 -19.59 3.72
N TRP A 388 12.77 -20.89 3.52
CA TRP A 388 12.31 -21.39 2.24
C TRP A 388 10.81 -21.22 2.07
N LEU A 389 10.39 -20.77 0.90
CA LEU A 389 9.04 -20.90 0.39
C LEU A 389 9.07 -22.03 -0.66
N ASP A 390 8.48 -23.16 -0.33
CA ASP A 390 8.58 -24.41 -1.10
C ASP A 390 7.62 -24.40 -2.29
N THR A 391 7.99 -23.67 -3.33
CA THR A 391 7.20 -23.47 -4.55
C THR A 391 6.93 -24.74 -5.34
N PRO A 392 7.83 -25.78 -5.40
CA PRO A 392 7.52 -27.03 -6.08
C PRO A 392 6.27 -27.77 -5.57
N MET A 393 5.85 -27.52 -4.34
CA MET A 393 4.60 -28.08 -3.82
C MET A 393 3.37 -27.65 -4.63
N ILE A 394 3.41 -26.50 -5.29
CA ILE A 394 2.32 -26.02 -6.15
C ILE A 394 2.06 -26.99 -7.31
N GLU A 395 3.13 -27.48 -7.94
CA GLU A 395 3.02 -28.48 -9.03
C GLU A 395 2.50 -29.83 -8.50
N MET A 396 2.91 -30.22 -7.29
CA MET A 396 2.42 -31.46 -6.64
C MET A 396 0.91 -31.40 -6.33
N ILE A 397 0.41 -30.23 -5.91
CA ILE A 397 -1.00 -30.05 -5.53
C ILE A 397 -1.88 -29.79 -6.74
N GLY A 398 -1.45 -28.91 -7.64
CA GLY A 398 -2.24 -28.43 -8.77
C GLY A 398 -2.01 -29.18 -10.09
N GLY A 399 -0.99 -30.04 -10.12
CA GLY A 399 -0.52 -30.71 -11.34
C GLY A 399 0.54 -29.89 -12.10
N GLU A 400 1.28 -30.56 -12.98
CA GLU A 400 2.33 -29.98 -13.80
C GLU A 400 1.79 -28.80 -14.65
N GLY A 401 2.56 -27.70 -14.69
CA GLY A 401 2.20 -26.46 -15.42
C GLY A 401 1.34 -25.50 -14.62
N THR A 402 1.00 -25.76 -13.37
CA THR A 402 0.20 -24.86 -12.52
C THR A 402 0.92 -23.52 -12.30
N ILE A 403 2.20 -23.51 -12.00
CA ILE A 403 3.01 -22.30 -11.81
C ILE A 403 3.02 -21.46 -13.09
N GLU A 404 3.31 -22.07 -14.23
CA GLU A 404 3.34 -21.37 -15.52
C GLU A 404 2.00 -20.73 -15.87
N LYS A 405 0.90 -21.41 -15.58
CA LYS A 405 -0.45 -20.94 -15.89
C LYS A 405 -0.93 -19.86 -14.91
N ARG A 406 -0.62 -19.99 -13.60
CA ARG A 406 -1.25 -19.19 -12.52
C ARG A 406 -0.38 -18.04 -12.03
N ILE A 407 0.96 -18.17 -12.08
CA ILE A 407 1.93 -17.19 -11.59
C ILE A 407 3.11 -17.01 -12.55
N PRO A 408 2.84 -16.69 -13.84
CA PRO A 408 3.88 -16.54 -14.85
C PRO A 408 4.84 -15.37 -14.60
N ALA A 409 4.44 -14.32 -13.88
CA ALA A 409 5.32 -13.22 -13.53
C ALA A 409 6.39 -13.67 -12.53
N MET A 410 5.99 -14.39 -11.48
CA MET A 410 6.93 -14.97 -10.51
C MET A 410 7.91 -15.93 -11.21
N MET A 411 7.39 -16.81 -12.07
CA MET A 411 8.25 -17.73 -12.82
C MET A 411 9.30 -16.98 -13.64
N ARG A 412 8.92 -15.92 -14.36
CA ARG A 412 9.84 -15.10 -15.15
C ARG A 412 10.84 -14.33 -14.30
N MET A 413 10.38 -13.73 -13.19
CA MET A 413 11.26 -12.98 -12.29
C MET A 413 12.44 -13.85 -11.86
N PHE A 414 12.19 -15.06 -11.36
CA PHE A 414 13.24 -15.96 -10.88
C PHE A 414 14.04 -16.60 -12.03
N ALA A 415 13.40 -16.89 -13.17
CA ALA A 415 14.08 -17.43 -14.35
C ALA A 415 15.17 -16.49 -14.89
N ASN A 416 15.00 -15.18 -14.77
CA ASN A 416 16.02 -14.19 -15.15
C ASN A 416 17.34 -14.36 -14.36
N TYR A 417 17.29 -15.00 -13.19
CA TYR A 417 18.44 -15.31 -12.35
C TYR A 417 18.83 -16.79 -12.38
N GLY A 418 18.25 -17.56 -13.30
CA GLY A 418 18.56 -18.99 -13.45
C GLY A 418 17.93 -19.89 -12.39
N ILE A 419 16.86 -19.44 -11.72
CA ILE A 419 16.09 -20.20 -10.73
C ILE A 419 14.77 -20.66 -11.35
N ASP A 420 14.56 -21.98 -11.46
CA ASP A 420 13.29 -22.57 -11.87
C ASP A 420 12.44 -22.91 -10.64
N ILE A 421 11.48 -22.04 -10.33
CA ILE A 421 10.63 -22.15 -9.13
C ILE A 421 9.67 -23.36 -9.17
N ARG A 422 9.57 -24.06 -10.29
CA ARG A 422 8.82 -25.32 -10.39
C ARG A 422 9.58 -26.48 -9.72
N LYS A 423 10.90 -26.35 -9.62
CA LYS A 423 11.83 -27.39 -9.11
C LYS A 423 12.58 -26.97 -7.87
N THR A 424 12.79 -25.68 -7.67
CA THR A 424 13.63 -25.10 -6.65
C THR A 424 12.81 -24.21 -5.74
N PRO A 425 12.85 -24.39 -4.40
CA PRO A 425 12.24 -23.46 -3.47
C PRO A 425 12.97 -22.12 -3.53
N ILE A 426 12.31 -21.04 -3.07
CA ILE A 426 12.87 -19.69 -3.05
C ILE A 426 13.05 -19.19 -1.64
N LEU A 427 14.09 -18.36 -1.41
CA LEU A 427 14.35 -17.75 -0.11
C LEU A 427 13.58 -16.45 0.04
N VAL A 428 12.87 -16.32 1.16
CA VAL A 428 12.03 -15.18 1.47
C VAL A 428 12.26 -14.67 2.90
N TYR A 429 12.06 -13.36 3.09
CA TYR A 429 12.08 -12.69 4.39
C TYR A 429 11.08 -11.52 4.37
N PRO A 430 10.53 -11.07 5.51
CA PRO A 430 9.61 -9.96 5.53
C PRO A 430 10.15 -8.68 4.90
N THR A 431 9.30 -7.99 4.14
CA THR A 431 9.60 -6.74 3.45
C THR A 431 8.51 -5.72 3.75
N LEU A 432 8.88 -4.45 3.91
CA LEU A 432 7.92 -3.37 4.12
C LEU A 432 7.01 -3.23 2.90
N HIS A 433 5.69 -3.18 3.12
CA HIS A 433 4.75 -3.36 2.02
C HIS A 433 3.58 -2.37 1.99
N TYR A 434 2.95 -2.04 3.13
CA TYR A 434 1.72 -1.25 3.15
C TYR A 434 1.62 -0.41 4.42
N GLN A 435 1.11 0.82 4.27
CA GLN A 435 0.77 1.69 5.39
C GLN A 435 -0.68 1.40 5.82
N ASN A 436 -0.90 0.87 7.03
CA ASN A 436 -2.26 0.62 7.53
C ASN A 436 -2.93 1.91 8.03
N GLY A 437 -2.18 2.79 8.66
CA GLY A 437 -2.65 4.10 9.09
C GLY A 437 -2.61 5.14 7.97
N GLY A 438 -3.12 6.33 8.25
CA GLY A 438 -3.15 7.44 7.31
C GLY A 438 -4.09 8.54 7.76
N ILE A 439 -4.54 9.37 6.83
CA ILE A 439 -5.40 10.52 7.09
C ILE A 439 -6.79 10.03 7.55
N ASP A 440 -7.29 10.61 8.64
CA ASP A 440 -8.62 10.30 9.17
C ASP A 440 -9.71 10.94 8.32
N ILE A 441 -10.64 10.12 7.83
CA ILE A 441 -11.76 10.53 6.99
C ILE A 441 -13.12 10.14 7.58
N ASP A 442 -14.16 10.84 7.13
CA ASP A 442 -15.55 10.47 7.35
C ASP A 442 -16.08 9.46 6.30
N GLY A 443 -17.35 9.10 6.39
CA GLY A 443 -18.02 8.19 5.45
C GLY A 443 -18.13 8.71 4.01
N ASN A 444 -17.83 10.00 3.75
CA ASN A 444 -17.83 10.63 2.44
C ASN A 444 -16.40 10.88 1.90
N CYS A 445 -15.41 10.22 2.48
CA CYS A 445 -13.99 10.37 2.15
C CYS A 445 -13.39 11.76 2.44
N MET A 446 -14.10 12.64 3.14
CA MET A 446 -13.57 13.96 3.50
C MET A 446 -12.78 13.86 4.80
N SER A 447 -11.66 14.59 4.89
CA SER A 447 -10.90 14.74 6.14
C SER A 447 -11.81 15.19 7.29
N THR A 448 -11.67 14.56 8.45
CA THR A 448 -12.50 14.88 9.64
C THR A 448 -12.22 16.26 10.23
N THR A 449 -11.13 16.92 9.81
CA THR A 449 -10.65 18.18 10.40
C THR A 449 -10.34 19.28 9.37
N VAL A 450 -10.27 18.96 8.07
CA VAL A 450 -10.01 19.93 7.00
C VAL A 450 -11.10 19.82 5.94
N ASN A 451 -11.94 20.82 5.83
CA ASN A 451 -13.01 20.85 4.83
C ASN A 451 -12.46 20.91 3.40
N ASN A 452 -13.22 20.39 2.45
CA ASN A 452 -12.90 20.31 1.01
C ASN A 452 -11.63 19.51 0.69
N LEU A 453 -11.04 18.82 1.68
CA LEU A 453 -9.92 17.89 1.53
C LEU A 453 -10.45 16.46 1.60
N PHE A 454 -10.42 15.76 0.48
CA PHE A 454 -10.82 14.36 0.34
C PHE A 454 -9.58 13.48 0.25
N VAL A 455 -9.73 12.20 0.61
CA VAL A 455 -8.60 11.26 0.61
C VAL A 455 -9.08 9.88 0.16
N ALA A 456 -8.28 9.18 -0.64
CA ALA A 456 -8.56 7.80 -1.05
C ALA A 456 -7.28 6.95 -1.17
N GLY A 457 -7.46 5.62 -1.05
CA GLY A 457 -6.39 4.64 -1.14
C GLY A 457 -5.49 4.60 0.09
N GLU A 458 -4.25 4.15 -0.06
CA GLU A 458 -3.30 3.89 1.02
C GLU A 458 -2.96 5.12 1.89
N ALA A 459 -3.30 6.33 1.45
CA ALA A 459 -3.18 7.54 2.26
C ALA A 459 -4.22 7.64 3.38
N VAL A 460 -5.26 6.79 3.37
CA VAL A 460 -6.37 6.79 4.34
C VAL A 460 -6.05 5.89 5.52
N GLY A 461 -6.28 6.38 6.74
CA GLY A 461 -6.30 5.57 7.97
C GLY A 461 -7.71 5.05 8.30
N GLY A 462 -7.79 3.86 8.93
CA GLY A 462 -9.01 3.33 9.50
C GLY A 462 -9.85 2.42 8.61
N ILE A 463 -9.57 2.26 7.32
CA ILE A 463 -10.29 1.31 6.46
C ILE A 463 -9.98 -0.14 6.86
N HIS A 464 -8.71 -0.44 7.08
CA HIS A 464 -8.22 -1.81 7.31
C HIS A 464 -7.85 -2.09 8.77
N GLY A 465 -8.16 -1.17 9.68
CA GLY A 465 -7.68 -1.27 11.05
C GLY A 465 -6.16 -1.22 11.14
N ARG A 466 -5.56 -2.17 11.85
CA ARG A 466 -4.12 -2.22 12.10
C ARG A 466 -3.37 -3.27 11.26
N ASN A 467 -4.09 -4.03 10.42
CA ASN A 467 -3.50 -5.02 9.52
C ASN A 467 -4.45 -5.33 8.36
N ARG A 468 -4.01 -5.06 7.14
CA ARG A 468 -4.80 -5.22 5.92
C ARG A 468 -4.75 -6.66 5.40
N LEU A 469 -5.89 -7.25 5.02
CA LEU A 469 -5.93 -8.51 4.30
C LEU A 469 -5.58 -8.33 2.82
N MET A 470 -4.97 -9.37 2.21
CA MET A 470 -4.64 -9.41 0.79
C MET A 470 -5.84 -9.05 -0.09
N GLY A 471 -5.63 -8.23 -1.11
CA GLY A 471 -6.66 -7.84 -2.09
C GLY A 471 -7.57 -6.69 -1.64
N ASN A 472 -7.66 -6.39 -0.35
CA ASN A 472 -8.44 -5.26 0.13
C ASN A 472 -7.83 -3.91 -0.24
N SER A 473 -6.50 -3.81 -0.51
CA SER A 473 -5.91 -2.56 -0.98
C SER A 473 -6.28 -2.21 -2.42
N LEU A 474 -6.34 -3.20 -3.32
CA LEU A 474 -6.85 -2.94 -4.67
C LEU A 474 -8.36 -2.64 -4.64
N LEU A 475 -9.09 -3.20 -3.68
CA LEU A 475 -10.49 -2.88 -3.49
C LEU A 475 -10.68 -1.45 -2.97
N ASP A 476 -9.90 -1.04 -1.96
CA ASP A 476 -10.04 0.29 -1.37
C ASP A 476 -9.78 1.41 -2.37
N ILE A 477 -8.74 1.29 -3.22
CA ILE A 477 -8.44 2.30 -4.23
C ILE A 477 -9.55 2.47 -5.26
N ILE A 478 -10.34 1.43 -5.51
CA ILE A 478 -11.48 1.49 -6.42
C ILE A 478 -12.71 2.05 -5.71
N VAL A 479 -13.09 1.49 -4.56
CA VAL A 479 -14.26 1.92 -3.80
C VAL A 479 -14.10 3.37 -3.34
N PHE A 480 -13.06 3.65 -2.55
CA PHE A 480 -12.86 5.00 -2.00
C PHE A 480 -12.37 6.01 -3.04
N GLY A 481 -11.67 5.58 -4.09
CA GLY A 481 -11.35 6.45 -5.22
C GLY A 481 -12.62 6.97 -5.90
N ARG A 482 -13.55 6.08 -6.24
CA ARG A 482 -14.84 6.43 -6.85
C ARG A 482 -15.67 7.32 -5.93
N ASP A 483 -15.77 6.96 -4.66
CA ASP A 483 -16.54 7.72 -3.68
C ASP A 483 -15.98 9.12 -3.44
N ALA A 484 -14.67 9.25 -3.25
CA ALA A 484 -14.01 10.54 -3.11
C ALA A 484 -14.21 11.40 -4.36
N GLY A 485 -14.10 10.82 -5.56
CA GLY A 485 -14.34 11.52 -6.81
C GLY A 485 -15.76 12.06 -6.92
N LYS A 486 -16.76 11.24 -6.58
CA LYS A 486 -18.18 11.63 -6.57
C LYS A 486 -18.43 12.71 -5.53
N ALA A 487 -18.03 12.49 -4.28
CA ALA A 487 -18.26 13.41 -3.17
C ALA A 487 -17.58 14.76 -3.39
N ALA A 488 -16.34 14.77 -3.90
CA ALA A 488 -15.60 15.98 -4.22
C ALA A 488 -16.27 16.79 -5.35
N ALA A 489 -16.75 16.11 -6.41
CA ALA A 489 -17.47 16.77 -7.50
C ALA A 489 -18.81 17.37 -7.04
N GLU A 490 -19.55 16.68 -6.16
CA GLU A 490 -20.78 17.19 -5.59
C GLU A 490 -20.54 18.38 -4.64
N GLN A 491 -19.47 18.31 -3.84
CA GLN A 491 -19.06 19.40 -2.96
C GLN A 491 -18.61 20.63 -3.76
N ALA A 492 -17.86 20.42 -4.85
CA ALA A 492 -17.38 21.51 -5.71
C ALA A 492 -18.50 22.37 -6.29
N LYS A 493 -19.71 21.82 -6.49
CA LYS A 493 -20.90 22.58 -6.92
C LYS A 493 -21.41 23.59 -5.89
N LYS A 494 -21.02 23.39 -4.62
CA LYS A 494 -21.48 24.21 -3.48
C LYS A 494 -20.42 25.18 -2.98
N VAL A 495 -19.16 24.98 -3.39
CA VAL A 495 -18.01 25.75 -2.89
C VAL A 495 -17.76 26.97 -3.74
N THR A 496 -17.66 28.13 -3.07
CA THR A 496 -17.01 29.33 -3.61
C THR A 496 -15.68 29.48 -2.88
N VAL A 497 -14.58 29.42 -3.62
CA VAL A 497 -13.24 29.53 -3.04
C VAL A 497 -13.00 30.97 -2.61
N GLY A 498 -12.64 31.16 -1.34
CA GLY A 498 -12.24 32.46 -0.77
C GLY A 498 -10.84 32.90 -1.20
N LYS A 499 -10.29 33.89 -0.51
CA LYS A 499 -8.91 34.35 -0.76
C LYS A 499 -7.92 33.24 -0.39
N LEU A 500 -7.03 32.92 -1.31
CA LEU A 500 -6.00 31.90 -1.10
C LEU A 500 -4.95 32.35 -0.08
N THR A 501 -4.47 31.42 0.75
CA THR A 501 -3.46 31.70 1.76
C THR A 501 -2.58 30.46 2.04
N LEU A 502 -1.36 30.73 2.51
CA LEU A 502 -0.42 29.73 3.06
C LEU A 502 -0.07 30.02 4.52
N SER A 503 -0.87 30.84 5.22
CA SER A 503 -0.60 31.26 6.63
C SER A 503 -0.41 30.07 7.57
N HIS A 504 -1.09 28.95 7.32
CA HIS A 504 -0.95 27.72 8.11
C HIS A 504 0.48 27.15 8.08
N VAL A 505 1.27 27.45 7.04
CA VAL A 505 2.69 27.03 6.97
C VAL A 505 3.51 27.80 7.98
N ASP A 506 3.36 29.14 8.01
CA ASP A 506 4.09 29.99 8.97
C ASP A 506 3.65 29.69 10.41
N GLU A 507 2.35 29.43 10.63
CA GLU A 507 1.81 29.02 11.92
C GLU A 507 2.38 27.68 12.37
N PHE A 508 2.57 26.73 11.45
CA PHE A 508 3.14 25.41 11.77
C PHE A 508 4.63 25.51 12.10
N GLU A 509 5.40 26.29 11.33
CA GLU A 509 6.82 26.56 11.62
C GLU A 509 7.00 27.21 12.99
N LYS A 510 6.15 28.19 13.33
CA LYS A 510 6.16 28.80 14.64
C LYS A 510 5.91 27.80 15.76
N LYS A 511 4.96 26.86 15.57
CA LYS A 511 4.71 25.78 16.54
C LYS A 511 5.92 24.85 16.70
N LEU A 512 6.67 24.58 15.62
CA LEU A 512 7.91 23.80 15.68
C LEU A 512 8.98 24.55 16.51
N GLU A 513 9.15 25.84 16.28
CA GLU A 513 10.08 26.69 17.02
C GLU A 513 9.71 26.74 18.52
N ASP A 514 8.43 26.99 18.84
CA ASP A 514 7.91 27.05 20.21
C ASP A 514 8.08 25.70 20.94
N ALA A 515 8.02 24.57 20.24
CA ALA A 515 8.28 23.22 20.75
C ALA A 515 9.77 22.87 20.82
N GLY A 516 10.66 23.77 20.41
CA GLY A 516 12.11 23.55 20.39
C GLY A 516 12.58 22.53 19.34
N ILE A 517 11.76 22.29 18.31
CA ILE A 517 12.11 21.39 17.19
C ILE A 517 12.91 22.18 16.17
N LYS A 518 14.07 21.62 15.79
CA LYS A 518 14.84 22.09 14.63
C LYS A 518 14.67 21.07 13.52
N PRO A 519 13.85 21.33 12.49
CA PRO A 519 13.60 20.37 11.42
C PRO A 519 14.90 20.01 10.69
N GLU A 520 15.23 18.73 10.64
CA GLU A 520 16.41 18.22 9.93
C GLU A 520 16.14 17.98 8.45
N LYS A 521 14.88 17.76 8.08
CA LYS A 521 14.47 17.39 6.72
C LYS A 521 13.53 18.41 6.11
N LEU A 522 13.66 18.60 4.79
CA LEU A 522 12.60 19.23 3.99
C LEU A 522 11.47 18.24 3.76
N SER A 523 10.23 18.69 3.94
CA SER A 523 9.05 17.86 3.75
C SER A 523 7.97 18.56 2.89
N PRO A 524 7.25 17.81 2.05
CA PRO A 524 7.38 16.36 1.78
C PRO A 524 8.75 16.00 1.18
N GLN A 525 9.16 14.74 1.39
CA GLN A 525 10.46 14.26 0.93
C GLN A 525 10.53 14.13 -0.59
N LEU A 526 9.45 13.75 -1.24
CA LEU A 526 9.18 13.54 -2.65
C LEU A 526 9.85 12.29 -3.24
N LEU A 527 11.15 12.11 -3.03
CA LEU A 527 11.92 10.97 -3.54
C LEU A 527 12.65 10.27 -2.37
N PRO A 528 12.86 8.95 -2.44
CA PRO A 528 13.62 8.24 -1.42
C PRO A 528 15.05 8.78 -1.30
N ASP A 529 15.56 8.80 -0.08
CA ASP A 529 16.94 9.14 0.18
C ASP A 529 17.79 7.84 0.20
N TYR A 530 18.63 7.67 -0.80
CA TYR A 530 19.59 6.57 -0.90
C TYR A 530 21.03 7.01 -0.68
N THR A 531 21.23 8.21 -0.15
CA THR A 531 22.56 8.70 0.19
C THR A 531 23.14 7.85 1.31
N ARG A 532 24.20 7.11 1.01
CA ARG A 532 24.94 6.39 2.05
C ARG A 532 25.75 7.40 2.87
N LYS A 533 25.49 7.44 4.17
CA LYS A 533 26.22 8.31 5.11
C LYS A 533 27.60 7.75 5.50
N ASP A 534 27.92 6.52 5.10
CA ASP A 534 29.07 5.75 5.56
C ASP A 534 30.12 5.50 4.45
N MET A 535 30.15 6.36 3.40
CA MET A 535 31.26 6.37 2.44
C MET A 535 32.24 7.47 2.74
#